data_dadb8d1d5d2d793e64dae92eb98f0fc2
#
_entry.id   dadb8d1d5d2d793e64dae92eb98f0fc2
#
_cell.length_a   1.000
_cell.length_b   1.000
_cell.length_c   1.000
_cell.angle_alpha   90.00
_cell.angle_beta   90.00
_cell.angle_gamma   90.00
#
_symmetry.space_group_name_H-M   'P 1'
#
loop_
_entity.id
_entity.type
_entity.pdbx_description
1 polymer ?
#
loop_
_entity_poly.entity_id
_entity_poly.type
_entity_poly.pdbx_seq_one_letter_code
_entity_poly.pdbx_strand_id
1 'polypeptide(L)'
;MTALEFTIVVWALSAFAGFLGALTGLGGGVVVVPALTLALGVDMKYAIGASLVSVIATSSGAAAAYVREGFSNIRIGMFLEIATTIGAVLGAFLASRVSTHALAIIFGLILLQAAYMSFKGITENGERVASDALAIRLRLGGAYPVAGSPQTYGVRNVPSGFAMMFGAGALSGLLGIGSGAVKVIAMDRIMRIPFKVSTTTSNFMIGVTAAASAGLYLKHGYINPQVAMPVMLGVLAGALLGARLLVHMQVKTLRMVFGVVILALAIEMIVNGITGKV
;
A
#
# COMPACT_ATOMS: atom_id res chain seq x y z
N MET A 1 28.60 12.64 5.48
CA MET A 1 28.14 12.31 4.11
C MET A 1 27.98 13.60 3.33
N THR A 2 28.47 13.63 2.10
CA THR A 2 28.19 14.73 1.16
C THR A 2 26.73 14.62 0.70
N ALA A 3 26.14 15.72 0.20
CA ALA A 3 24.76 15.71 -0.32
C ALA A 3 24.57 14.69 -1.45
N LEU A 4 25.60 14.50 -2.28
CA LEU A 4 25.59 13.51 -3.37
C LEU A 4 25.57 12.08 -2.84
N GLU A 5 26.42 11.75 -1.87
CA GLU A 5 26.45 10.44 -1.23
C GLU A 5 25.12 10.09 -0.60
N PHE A 6 24.52 11.03 0.14
CA PHE A 6 23.20 10.86 0.74
C PHE A 6 22.13 10.55 -0.33
N THR A 7 22.10 11.33 -1.41
CA THR A 7 21.13 11.13 -2.50
C THR A 7 21.28 9.75 -3.15
N ILE A 8 22.51 9.31 -3.41
CA ILE A 8 22.78 7.97 -4.01
C ILE A 8 22.33 6.86 -3.06
N VAL A 9 22.65 6.97 -1.77
CA VAL A 9 22.27 5.96 -0.76
C VAL A 9 20.75 5.89 -0.62
N VAL A 10 20.07 7.05 -0.53
CA VAL A 10 18.60 7.11 -0.49
C VAL A 10 17.99 6.47 -1.74
N TRP A 11 18.52 6.79 -2.92
CA TRP A 11 18.05 6.23 -4.17
C TRP A 11 18.21 4.70 -4.22
N ALA A 12 19.39 4.19 -3.88
CA ALA A 12 19.71 2.75 -3.91
C ALA A 12 18.84 1.97 -2.91
N LEU A 13 18.71 2.49 -1.68
CA LEU A 13 17.89 1.89 -0.62
C LEU A 13 16.41 1.88 -1.02
N SER A 14 15.93 2.97 -1.63
CA SER A 14 14.56 3.08 -2.12
C SER A 14 14.30 2.19 -3.35
N ALA A 15 15.31 1.99 -4.22
CA ALA A 15 15.22 1.05 -5.33
C ALA A 15 15.08 -0.39 -4.82
N PHE A 16 15.84 -0.76 -3.80
CA PHE A 16 15.69 -2.06 -3.15
C PHE A 16 14.31 -2.22 -2.48
N ALA A 17 13.83 -1.20 -1.79
CA ALA A 17 12.49 -1.19 -1.19
C ALA A 17 11.38 -1.30 -2.23
N GLY A 18 11.49 -0.58 -3.35
CA GLY A 18 10.56 -0.65 -4.47
C GLY A 18 10.55 -2.02 -5.15
N PHE A 19 11.73 -2.61 -5.32
CA PHE A 19 11.89 -3.97 -5.83
C PHE A 19 11.15 -4.99 -4.95
N LEU A 20 11.39 -4.98 -3.63
CA LEU A 20 10.69 -5.86 -2.69
C LEU A 20 9.19 -5.60 -2.67
N GLY A 21 8.77 -4.33 -2.69
CA GLY A 21 7.36 -3.94 -2.71
C GLY A 21 6.62 -4.41 -3.96
N ALA A 22 7.26 -4.38 -5.13
CA ALA A 22 6.69 -4.86 -6.39
C ALA A 22 6.53 -6.38 -6.40
N LEU A 23 7.48 -7.11 -5.85
CA LEU A 23 7.44 -8.57 -5.76
C LEU A 23 6.27 -9.08 -4.89
N THR A 24 5.79 -8.28 -3.97
CA THR A 24 4.76 -8.67 -2.99
C THR A 24 3.40 -8.04 -3.23
N GLY A 25 3.33 -7.01 -4.08
CA GLY A 25 2.09 -6.29 -4.36
C GLY A 25 1.60 -5.39 -3.22
N LEU A 26 2.40 -5.21 -2.16
CA LEU A 26 2.04 -4.36 -1.00
C LEU A 26 2.40 -2.88 -1.18
N GLY A 27 3.13 -2.56 -2.27
CA GLY A 27 3.65 -1.23 -2.54
C GLY A 27 4.98 -0.96 -1.81
N GLY A 28 5.86 -0.17 -2.44
CA GLY A 28 7.20 0.14 -1.90
C GLY A 28 7.20 0.89 -0.57
N GLY A 29 6.13 1.63 -0.26
CA GLY A 29 6.02 2.47 0.95
C GLY A 29 6.18 1.70 2.28
N VAL A 30 5.77 0.43 2.30
CA VAL A 30 5.86 -0.45 3.48
C VAL A 30 7.33 -0.68 3.92
N VAL A 31 8.26 -0.69 2.97
CA VAL A 31 9.70 -0.87 3.24
C VAL A 31 10.43 0.47 3.29
N VAL A 32 10.00 1.45 2.48
CA VAL A 32 10.66 2.77 2.38
C VAL A 32 10.68 3.51 3.70
N VAL A 33 9.54 3.58 4.41
CA VAL A 33 9.47 4.35 5.66
C VAL A 33 10.44 3.80 6.72
N PRO A 34 10.40 2.49 7.06
CA PRO A 34 11.38 1.94 8.01
C PRO A 34 12.82 2.08 7.52
N ALA A 35 13.07 1.88 6.24
CA ALA A 35 14.41 1.97 5.68
C ALA A 35 14.99 3.39 5.82
N LEU A 36 14.20 4.43 5.57
CA LEU A 36 14.64 5.82 5.76
C LEU A 36 14.83 6.17 7.24
N THR A 37 13.92 5.73 8.10
CA THR A 37 13.99 6.07 9.54
C THR A 37 15.08 5.30 10.26
N LEU A 38 15.16 3.97 10.07
CA LEU A 38 16.08 3.10 10.81
C LEU A 38 17.52 3.16 10.27
N ALA A 39 17.69 3.17 8.93
CA ALA A 39 19.02 3.14 8.34
C ALA A 39 19.65 4.53 8.15
N LEU A 40 18.85 5.56 7.92
CA LEU A 40 19.34 6.91 7.60
C LEU A 40 19.00 7.95 8.66
N GLY A 41 18.25 7.60 9.71
CA GLY A 41 17.85 8.52 10.77
C GLY A 41 16.95 9.67 10.29
N VAL A 42 16.25 9.48 9.17
CA VAL A 42 15.28 10.47 8.67
C VAL A 42 14.07 10.48 9.60
N ASP A 43 13.66 11.66 10.07
CA ASP A 43 12.46 11.79 10.88
C ASP A 43 11.27 11.12 10.20
N MET A 44 10.48 10.40 10.98
CA MET A 44 9.40 9.54 10.49
C MET A 44 8.37 10.30 9.64
N LYS A 45 8.06 11.56 9.97
CA LYS A 45 7.09 12.36 9.21
C LYS A 45 7.60 12.71 7.82
N TYR A 46 8.89 12.99 7.67
CA TYR A 46 9.51 13.19 6.36
C TYR A 46 9.63 11.89 5.57
N ALA A 47 9.95 10.79 6.23
CA ALA A 47 9.97 9.47 5.60
C ALA A 47 8.57 9.07 5.07
N ILE A 48 7.51 9.32 5.85
CA ILE A 48 6.12 9.13 5.43
C ILE A 48 5.78 10.03 4.24
N GLY A 49 6.14 11.31 4.28
CA GLY A 49 5.91 12.24 3.18
C GLY A 49 6.60 11.81 1.88
N ALA A 50 7.84 11.37 1.94
CA ALA A 50 8.58 10.84 0.79
C ALA A 50 7.96 9.52 0.27
N SER A 51 7.52 8.65 1.17
CA SER A 51 6.81 7.42 0.83
C SER A 51 5.50 7.70 0.07
N LEU A 52 4.69 8.67 0.51
CA LEU A 52 3.45 9.05 -0.19
C LEU A 52 3.72 9.47 -1.64
N VAL A 53 4.75 10.27 -1.88
CA VAL A 53 5.14 10.69 -3.24
C VAL A 53 5.54 9.48 -4.09
N SER A 54 6.33 8.56 -3.53
CA SER A 54 6.75 7.34 -4.24
C SER A 54 5.57 6.42 -4.56
N VAL A 55 4.62 6.30 -3.64
CA VAL A 55 3.41 5.49 -3.81
C VAL A 55 2.49 6.05 -4.91
N ILE A 56 2.35 7.38 -5.00
CA ILE A 56 1.61 8.02 -6.09
C ILE A 56 2.23 7.65 -7.45
N ALA A 57 3.56 7.76 -7.56
CA ALA A 57 4.26 7.46 -8.81
C ALA A 57 4.12 5.99 -9.23
N THR A 58 4.34 5.06 -8.31
CA THR A 58 4.30 3.61 -8.59
C THR A 58 2.89 3.12 -8.87
N SER A 59 1.89 3.59 -8.12
CA SER A 59 0.49 3.17 -8.32
C SER A 59 -0.08 3.69 -9.63
N SER A 60 0.29 4.90 -10.06
CA SER A 60 -0.14 5.46 -11.34
C SER A 60 0.33 4.61 -12.52
N GLY A 61 1.57 4.14 -12.49
CA GLY A 61 2.12 3.23 -13.50
C GLY A 61 1.42 1.87 -13.52
N ALA A 62 1.21 1.26 -12.36
CA ALA A 62 0.54 -0.03 -12.22
C ALA A 62 -0.95 0.04 -12.60
N ALA A 63 -1.65 1.10 -12.18
CA ALA A 63 -3.07 1.29 -12.46
C ALA A 63 -3.35 1.35 -13.97
N ALA A 64 -2.52 2.06 -14.73
CA ALA A 64 -2.66 2.17 -16.18
C ALA A 64 -2.61 0.81 -16.88
N ALA A 65 -1.72 -0.09 -16.45
CA ALA A 65 -1.62 -1.45 -16.99
C ALA A 65 -2.86 -2.29 -16.65
N TYR A 66 -3.26 -2.35 -15.39
CA TYR A 66 -4.36 -3.19 -14.92
C TYR A 66 -5.75 -2.76 -15.42
N VAL A 67 -5.95 -1.45 -15.65
CA VAL A 67 -7.19 -0.96 -16.27
C VAL A 67 -7.29 -1.43 -17.72
N ARG A 68 -6.19 -1.41 -18.48
CA ARG A 68 -6.16 -1.90 -19.86
C ARG A 68 -6.40 -3.40 -19.97
N GLU A 69 -5.97 -4.18 -18.99
CA GLU A 69 -6.15 -5.64 -18.94
C GLU A 69 -7.58 -6.06 -18.51
N GLY A 70 -8.44 -5.12 -18.07
CA GLY A 70 -9.82 -5.39 -17.69
C GLY A 70 -10.01 -6.10 -16.34
N PHE A 71 -8.97 -6.17 -15.51
CA PHE A 71 -9.06 -6.77 -14.16
C PHE A 71 -9.54 -5.80 -13.10
N SER A 72 -9.35 -4.49 -13.30
CA SER A 72 -9.74 -3.48 -12.31
C SER A 72 -11.22 -3.12 -12.43
N ASN A 73 -11.95 -3.16 -11.32
CA ASN A 73 -13.31 -2.64 -11.26
C ASN A 73 -13.30 -1.17 -10.81
N ILE A 74 -13.27 -0.26 -11.78
CA ILE A 74 -13.21 1.19 -11.53
C ILE A 74 -14.41 1.66 -10.69
N ARG A 75 -15.61 1.09 -10.90
CA ARG A 75 -16.82 1.50 -10.17
C ARG A 75 -16.72 1.17 -8.68
N ILE A 76 -16.27 -0.03 -8.33
CA ILE A 76 -15.99 -0.40 -6.94
C ILE A 76 -14.88 0.49 -6.39
N GLY A 77 -13.80 0.66 -7.14
CA GLY A 77 -12.68 1.50 -6.73
C GLY A 77 -13.12 2.92 -6.41
N MET A 78 -13.85 3.59 -7.31
CA MET A 78 -14.33 4.95 -7.07
C MET A 78 -15.32 5.06 -5.90
N PHE A 79 -16.22 4.08 -5.75
CA PHE A 79 -17.15 4.07 -4.62
C PHE A 79 -16.42 3.92 -3.27
N LEU A 80 -15.51 2.97 -3.18
CA LEU A 80 -14.74 2.74 -1.96
C LEU A 80 -13.70 3.83 -1.69
N GLU A 81 -13.22 4.51 -2.75
CA GLU A 81 -12.26 5.61 -2.62
C GLU A 81 -12.84 6.81 -1.86
N ILE A 82 -14.14 7.00 -1.86
CA ILE A 82 -14.78 8.02 -1.02
C ILE A 82 -14.44 7.76 0.45
N ALA A 83 -14.62 6.53 0.92
CA ALA A 83 -14.31 6.15 2.30
C ALA A 83 -12.81 6.25 2.60
N THR A 84 -11.97 5.71 1.70
CA THR A 84 -10.51 5.73 1.90
C THR A 84 -9.94 7.13 1.87
N THR A 85 -10.41 8.01 1.00
CA THR A 85 -9.96 9.41 0.92
C THR A 85 -10.32 10.19 2.17
N ILE A 86 -11.57 10.07 2.67
CA ILE A 86 -11.98 10.72 3.93
C ILE A 86 -11.13 10.17 5.08
N GLY A 87 -10.98 8.87 5.17
CA GLY A 87 -10.10 8.23 6.16
C GLY A 87 -8.66 8.73 6.07
N ALA A 88 -8.10 8.82 4.86
CA ALA A 88 -6.72 9.23 4.63
C ALA A 88 -6.45 10.69 5.01
N VAL A 89 -7.37 11.58 4.72
CA VAL A 89 -7.31 12.98 5.17
C VAL A 89 -7.33 13.07 6.69
N LEU A 90 -8.21 12.31 7.36
CA LEU A 90 -8.24 12.23 8.82
C LEU A 90 -6.96 11.62 9.39
N GLY A 91 -6.46 10.53 8.81
CA GLY A 91 -5.21 9.90 9.22
C GLY A 91 -4.00 10.83 9.08
N ALA A 92 -3.88 11.53 7.97
CA ALA A 92 -2.81 12.52 7.74
C ALA A 92 -2.90 13.71 8.71
N PHE A 93 -4.12 14.16 9.03
CA PHE A 93 -4.34 15.19 10.04
C PHE A 93 -3.91 14.70 11.45
N LEU A 94 -4.26 13.48 11.81
CA LEU A 94 -3.83 12.87 13.07
C LEU A 94 -2.31 12.68 13.14
N ALA A 95 -1.66 12.31 12.03
CA ALA A 95 -0.20 12.13 11.97
C ALA A 95 0.57 13.38 12.38
N SER A 96 0.05 14.58 12.08
CA SER A 96 0.68 15.84 12.50
C SER A 96 0.63 16.06 14.01
N ARG A 97 -0.31 15.42 14.71
CA ARG A 97 -0.55 15.57 16.16
C ARG A 97 -0.01 14.40 17.00
N VAL A 98 0.24 13.28 16.37
CA VAL A 98 0.78 12.08 17.04
C VAL A 98 2.31 12.19 17.11
N SER A 99 2.89 11.73 18.23
CA SER A 99 4.34 11.68 18.39
C SER A 99 4.98 10.67 17.43
N THR A 100 6.22 10.93 17.00
CA THR A 100 6.98 10.01 16.12
C THR A 100 7.12 8.62 16.74
N HIS A 101 7.30 8.53 18.06
CA HIS A 101 7.35 7.25 18.76
C HIS A 101 6.04 6.44 18.63
N ALA A 102 4.88 7.09 18.82
CA ALA A 102 3.60 6.41 18.65
C ALA A 102 3.36 6.00 17.19
N LEU A 103 3.75 6.83 16.23
CA LEU A 103 3.69 6.48 14.80
C LEU A 103 4.56 5.26 14.50
N ALA A 104 5.78 5.18 15.07
CA ALA A 104 6.66 4.04 14.88
C ALA A 104 6.08 2.74 15.44
N ILE A 105 5.46 2.78 16.63
CA ILE A 105 4.80 1.60 17.22
C ILE A 105 3.62 1.16 16.37
N ILE A 106 2.74 2.09 15.96
CA ILE A 106 1.58 1.77 15.10
C ILE A 106 2.05 1.20 13.77
N PHE A 107 3.10 1.78 13.19
CA PHE A 107 3.69 1.30 11.94
C PHE A 107 4.21 -0.13 12.10
N GLY A 108 4.99 -0.40 13.16
CA GLY A 108 5.53 -1.72 13.47
C GLY A 108 4.44 -2.78 13.66
N LEU A 109 3.34 -2.45 14.33
CA LEU A 109 2.19 -3.37 14.49
C LEU A 109 1.55 -3.73 13.15
N ILE A 110 1.43 -2.76 12.24
CA ILE A 110 0.89 -3.02 10.89
C ILE A 110 1.87 -3.84 10.05
N LEU A 111 3.18 -3.59 10.17
CA LEU A 111 4.20 -4.43 9.55
C LEU A 111 4.14 -5.87 10.07
N LEU A 112 3.92 -6.06 11.38
CA LEU A 112 3.76 -7.39 11.98
C LEU A 112 2.57 -8.13 11.37
N GLN A 113 1.44 -7.44 11.21
CA GLN A 113 0.27 -7.99 10.54
C GLN A 113 0.56 -8.32 9.06
N ALA A 114 1.29 -7.46 8.34
CA ALA A 114 1.67 -7.68 6.96
C ALA A 114 2.62 -8.88 6.81
N ALA A 115 3.59 -9.04 7.72
CA ALA A 115 4.47 -10.21 7.78
C ALA A 115 3.67 -11.50 8.00
N TYR A 116 2.77 -11.52 9.00
CA TYR A 116 1.90 -12.67 9.25
C TYR A 116 1.09 -13.08 8.01
N MET A 117 0.52 -12.10 7.30
CA MET A 117 -0.23 -12.37 6.08
C MET A 117 0.65 -12.90 4.94
N SER A 118 1.90 -12.43 4.86
CA SER A 118 2.87 -12.90 3.87
C SER A 118 3.19 -14.39 4.05
N PHE A 119 3.30 -14.85 5.31
CA PHE A 119 3.54 -16.25 5.62
C PHE A 119 2.30 -17.15 5.42
N LYS A 120 1.11 -16.65 5.76
CA LYS A 120 -0.13 -17.44 5.71
C LYS A 120 -0.57 -17.77 4.27
N GLY A 121 -0.10 -17.02 3.29
CA GLY A 121 -0.56 -17.13 1.91
C GLY A 121 -2.02 -16.67 1.73
N ILE A 122 -2.43 -16.51 0.48
CA ILE A 122 -3.79 -16.13 0.14
C ILE A 122 -4.42 -17.33 -0.55
N THR A 123 -5.47 -17.87 0.04
CA THR A 123 -6.30 -18.90 -0.60
C THR A 123 -7.29 -18.19 -1.51
N GLU A 124 -7.25 -18.47 -2.80
CA GLU A 124 -8.26 -17.97 -3.74
C GLU A 124 -9.60 -18.63 -3.40
N ASN A 125 -10.49 -17.92 -2.75
CA ASN A 125 -11.87 -18.34 -2.58
C ASN A 125 -12.61 -17.98 -3.87
N GLY A 126 -12.64 -18.90 -4.83
CA GLY A 126 -13.36 -18.76 -6.10
C GLY A 126 -14.88 -18.96 -5.98
N GLU A 127 -15.49 -18.74 -4.82
CA GLU A 127 -16.93 -18.88 -4.65
C GLU A 127 -17.68 -17.78 -5.41
N ARG A 128 -18.55 -18.21 -6.33
CA ARG A 128 -19.52 -17.32 -6.97
C ARG A 128 -20.56 -16.90 -5.93
N VAL A 129 -20.48 -15.68 -5.49
CA VAL A 129 -21.39 -15.12 -4.49
C VAL A 129 -22.43 -14.24 -5.20
N ALA A 130 -23.71 -14.41 -4.87
CA ALA A 130 -24.75 -13.49 -5.33
C ALA A 130 -24.57 -12.12 -4.66
N SER A 131 -24.79 -11.02 -5.41
CA SER A 131 -24.73 -9.66 -4.88
C SER A 131 -25.85 -9.39 -3.89
N ASP A 132 -25.57 -8.59 -2.84
CA ASP A 132 -26.61 -8.08 -1.95
C ASP A 132 -27.41 -6.92 -2.61
N ALA A 133 -28.51 -6.53 -1.97
CA ALA A 133 -29.43 -5.51 -2.51
C ALA A 133 -28.71 -4.15 -2.76
N LEU A 134 -27.78 -3.78 -1.89
CA LEU A 134 -27.02 -2.53 -2.03
C LEU A 134 -26.01 -2.62 -3.17
N ALA A 135 -25.33 -3.75 -3.30
CA ALA A 135 -24.40 -4.00 -4.41
C ALA A 135 -25.12 -3.99 -5.77
N ILE A 136 -26.34 -4.53 -5.84
CA ILE A 136 -27.18 -4.51 -7.05
C ILE A 136 -27.59 -3.07 -7.37
N ARG A 137 -28.08 -2.32 -6.38
CA ARG A 137 -28.49 -0.92 -6.55
C ARG A 137 -27.35 -0.03 -7.04
N LEU A 138 -26.14 -0.22 -6.51
CA LEU A 138 -24.95 0.52 -6.89
C LEU A 138 -24.23 -0.08 -8.11
N ARG A 139 -24.74 -1.21 -8.66
CA ARG A 139 -24.16 -1.93 -9.81
C ARG A 139 -22.66 -2.24 -9.59
N LEU A 140 -22.30 -2.73 -8.40
CA LEU A 140 -20.90 -3.01 -8.05
C LEU A 140 -20.39 -4.35 -8.60
N GLY A 141 -21.29 -5.29 -8.95
CA GLY A 141 -20.91 -6.52 -9.62
C GLY A 141 -20.19 -6.26 -10.95
N GLY A 142 -19.38 -7.21 -11.38
CA GLY A 142 -18.60 -7.08 -12.60
C GLY A 142 -18.22 -8.43 -13.20
N ALA A 143 -17.39 -8.38 -14.22
CA ALA A 143 -16.76 -9.54 -14.82
C ALA A 143 -15.27 -9.28 -15.02
N TYR A 144 -14.45 -10.33 -14.98
CA TYR A 144 -13.02 -10.27 -15.25
C TYR A 144 -12.61 -11.47 -16.12
N PRO A 145 -11.53 -11.35 -16.91
CA PRO A 145 -11.12 -12.42 -17.82
C PRO A 145 -10.49 -13.59 -17.04
N VAL A 146 -11.02 -14.80 -17.26
CA VAL A 146 -10.48 -16.07 -16.77
C VAL A 146 -10.38 -17.04 -17.92
N ALA A 147 -9.19 -17.49 -18.24
CA ALA A 147 -8.94 -18.43 -19.35
C ALA A 147 -9.61 -18.03 -20.68
N GLY A 148 -9.61 -16.73 -20.99
CA GLY A 148 -10.17 -16.19 -22.24
C GLY A 148 -11.70 -15.96 -22.24
N SER A 149 -12.41 -16.29 -21.15
CA SER A 149 -13.85 -16.03 -21.02
C SER A 149 -14.15 -15.07 -19.87
N PRO A 150 -15.15 -14.16 -19.97
CA PRO A 150 -15.53 -13.27 -18.89
C PRO A 150 -16.25 -14.04 -17.78
N GLN A 151 -15.68 -14.07 -16.58
CA GLN A 151 -16.30 -14.64 -15.39
C GLN A 151 -16.96 -13.54 -14.56
N THR A 152 -18.28 -13.63 -14.36
CA THR A 152 -19.04 -12.69 -13.54
C THR A 152 -18.88 -13.00 -12.06
N TYR A 153 -18.88 -11.96 -11.23
CA TYR A 153 -18.85 -12.05 -9.77
C TYR A 153 -19.84 -11.07 -9.13
N GLY A 154 -20.34 -11.44 -7.95
CA GLY A 154 -21.18 -10.60 -7.10
C GLY A 154 -20.36 -9.94 -5.99
N VAL A 155 -21.01 -9.03 -5.26
CA VAL A 155 -20.43 -8.27 -4.14
C VAL A 155 -21.38 -8.33 -2.95
N ARG A 156 -20.85 -8.56 -1.75
CA ARG A 156 -21.61 -8.61 -0.50
C ARG A 156 -21.03 -7.69 0.56
N ASN A 157 -21.78 -7.49 1.64
CA ASN A 157 -21.35 -6.76 2.84
C ASN A 157 -20.78 -5.37 2.51
N VAL A 158 -21.41 -4.66 1.58
CA VAL A 158 -20.96 -3.34 1.11
C VAL A 158 -20.74 -2.35 2.25
N PRO A 159 -21.64 -2.21 3.27
CA PRO A 159 -21.43 -1.28 4.38
C PRO A 159 -20.19 -1.62 5.22
N SER A 160 -19.99 -2.90 5.53
CA SER A 160 -18.82 -3.34 6.31
C SER A 160 -17.52 -3.14 5.54
N GLY A 161 -17.54 -3.41 4.22
CA GLY A 161 -16.43 -3.12 3.33
C GLY A 161 -16.09 -1.63 3.30
N PHE A 162 -17.10 -0.76 3.20
CA PHE A 162 -16.95 0.69 3.22
C PHE A 162 -16.35 1.20 4.55
N ALA A 163 -16.85 0.70 5.69
CA ALA A 163 -16.29 1.05 7.01
C ALA A 163 -14.83 0.60 7.16
N MET A 164 -14.49 -0.61 6.70
CA MET A 164 -13.10 -1.07 6.73
C MET A 164 -12.20 -0.27 5.78
N MET A 165 -12.72 0.18 4.63
CA MET A 165 -11.99 1.05 3.71
C MET A 165 -11.69 2.42 4.32
N PHE A 166 -12.62 2.98 5.11
CA PHE A 166 -12.36 4.20 5.88
C PHE A 166 -11.17 4.00 6.84
N GLY A 167 -11.17 2.89 7.61
CA GLY A 167 -10.04 2.54 8.47
C GLY A 167 -8.72 2.33 7.70
N ALA A 168 -8.78 1.64 6.56
CA ALA A 168 -7.63 1.46 5.68
C ALA A 168 -7.08 2.80 5.16
N GLY A 169 -7.97 3.74 4.82
CA GLY A 169 -7.60 5.09 4.45
C GLY A 169 -6.91 5.83 5.60
N ALA A 170 -7.48 5.78 6.81
CA ALA A 170 -6.90 6.42 8.00
C ALA A 170 -5.48 5.90 8.28
N LEU A 171 -5.27 4.59 8.20
CA LEU A 171 -3.94 3.99 8.32
C LEU A 171 -2.99 4.42 7.19
N SER A 172 -3.50 4.54 5.97
CA SER A 172 -2.71 5.01 4.83
C SER A 172 -2.23 6.45 5.03
N GLY A 173 -3.14 7.33 5.46
CA GLY A 173 -2.82 8.73 5.73
C GLY A 173 -1.90 8.93 6.93
N LEU A 174 -2.07 8.10 7.97
CA LEU A 174 -1.25 8.15 9.17
C LEU A 174 0.19 7.71 8.90
N LEU A 175 0.39 6.68 8.08
CA LEU A 175 1.66 5.95 7.95
C LEU A 175 2.31 6.02 6.56
N GLY A 176 1.62 6.58 5.57
CA GLY A 176 2.17 6.72 4.21
C GLY A 176 2.39 5.43 3.43
N ILE A 177 1.76 4.32 3.85
CA ILE A 177 1.98 2.99 3.24
C ILE A 177 1.01 2.62 2.12
N GLY A 178 0.06 3.49 1.79
CA GLY A 178 -0.98 3.21 0.79
C GLY A 178 -2.03 2.17 1.21
N SER A 179 -1.83 1.46 2.34
CA SER A 179 -2.73 0.44 2.94
C SER A 179 -3.30 -0.61 1.97
N GLY A 180 -2.59 -0.93 0.89
CA GLY A 180 -3.04 -1.85 -0.14
C GLY A 180 -3.49 -3.21 0.40
N ALA A 181 -2.74 -3.78 1.34
CA ALA A 181 -3.08 -5.06 1.97
C ALA A 181 -4.44 -5.02 2.68
N VAL A 182 -4.71 -3.95 3.45
CA VAL A 182 -5.99 -3.80 4.18
C VAL A 182 -7.15 -3.61 3.21
N LYS A 183 -6.93 -2.85 2.12
CA LYS A 183 -7.93 -2.66 1.05
C LYS A 183 -8.26 -3.98 0.35
N VAL A 184 -7.25 -4.79 0.04
CA VAL A 184 -7.44 -6.12 -0.55
C VAL A 184 -8.23 -7.02 0.40
N ILE A 185 -7.93 -7.03 1.69
CA ILE A 185 -8.69 -7.82 2.68
C ILE A 185 -10.16 -7.37 2.74
N ALA A 186 -10.42 -6.07 2.74
CA ALA A 186 -11.77 -5.52 2.75
C ALA A 186 -12.57 -5.99 1.53
N MET A 187 -11.97 -5.93 0.35
CA MET A 187 -12.61 -6.36 -0.88
C MET A 187 -12.74 -7.89 -0.99
N ASP A 188 -11.66 -8.64 -0.74
CA ASP A 188 -11.63 -10.08 -0.90
C ASP A 188 -12.39 -10.82 0.21
N ARG A 189 -12.08 -10.52 1.49
CA ARG A 189 -12.62 -11.27 2.62
C ARG A 189 -14.01 -10.81 3.05
N ILE A 190 -14.25 -9.52 3.09
CA ILE A 190 -15.52 -8.95 3.56
C ILE A 190 -16.50 -8.84 2.41
N MET A 191 -16.11 -8.20 1.31
CA MET A 191 -17.00 -7.99 0.17
C MET A 191 -17.07 -9.18 -0.79
N ARG A 192 -16.23 -10.22 -0.58
CA ARG A 192 -16.20 -11.45 -1.41
C ARG A 192 -15.90 -11.19 -2.88
N ILE A 193 -15.15 -10.14 -3.17
CA ILE A 193 -14.68 -9.82 -4.52
C ILE A 193 -13.49 -10.72 -4.85
N PRO A 194 -13.38 -11.28 -6.06
CA PRO A 194 -12.26 -12.13 -6.44
C PRO A 194 -10.90 -11.45 -6.16
N PHE A 195 -9.95 -12.21 -5.61
CA PHE A 195 -8.66 -11.69 -5.17
C PHE A 195 -7.92 -10.87 -6.26
N LYS A 196 -7.96 -11.36 -7.50
CA LYS A 196 -7.30 -10.69 -8.63
C LYS A 196 -7.92 -9.31 -8.91
N VAL A 197 -9.25 -9.20 -8.88
CA VAL A 197 -9.98 -7.93 -9.02
C VAL A 197 -9.71 -7.02 -7.83
N SER A 198 -9.69 -7.56 -6.62
CA SER A 198 -9.40 -6.82 -5.38
C SER A 198 -8.01 -6.21 -5.41
N THR A 199 -7.00 -6.96 -5.81
CA THR A 199 -5.61 -6.50 -5.88
C THR A 199 -5.42 -5.41 -6.94
N THR A 200 -5.94 -5.61 -8.14
CA THR A 200 -5.80 -4.63 -9.24
C THR A 200 -6.59 -3.35 -8.97
N THR A 201 -7.80 -3.47 -8.39
CA THR A 201 -8.61 -2.32 -7.98
C THR A 201 -7.94 -1.56 -6.83
N SER A 202 -7.34 -2.27 -5.85
CA SER A 202 -6.58 -1.65 -4.76
C SER A 202 -5.41 -0.83 -5.29
N ASN A 203 -4.65 -1.33 -6.27
CA ASN A 203 -3.53 -0.59 -6.85
C ASN A 203 -3.96 0.73 -7.49
N PHE A 204 -5.13 0.76 -8.14
CA PHE A 204 -5.73 2.01 -8.63
C PHE A 204 -6.05 2.98 -7.48
N MET A 205 -6.65 2.46 -6.40
CA MET A 205 -7.07 3.26 -5.24
C MET A 205 -5.89 3.83 -4.43
N ILE A 206 -4.78 3.10 -4.33
CA ILE A 206 -3.63 3.49 -3.50
C ILE A 206 -3.09 4.88 -3.88
N GLY A 207 -2.98 5.18 -5.17
CA GLY A 207 -2.47 6.46 -5.66
C GLY A 207 -3.35 7.64 -5.30
N VAL A 208 -4.66 7.49 -5.44
CA VAL A 208 -5.63 8.55 -5.10
C VAL A 208 -5.64 8.81 -3.60
N THR A 209 -5.68 7.75 -2.79
CA THR A 209 -5.60 7.84 -1.33
C THR A 209 -4.31 8.52 -0.87
N ALA A 210 -3.17 8.14 -1.47
CA ALA A 210 -1.87 8.73 -1.16
C ALA A 210 -1.80 10.21 -1.56
N ALA A 211 -2.37 10.60 -2.72
CA ALA A 211 -2.42 11.99 -3.15
C ALA A 211 -3.24 12.86 -2.21
N ALA A 212 -4.39 12.36 -1.72
CA ALA A 212 -5.20 13.06 -0.73
C ALA A 212 -4.43 13.31 0.58
N SER A 213 -3.67 12.33 1.05
CA SER A 213 -2.82 12.47 2.24
C SER A 213 -1.62 13.38 2.01
N ALA A 214 -0.97 13.28 0.84
CA ALA A 214 0.21 14.07 0.50
C ALA A 214 -0.06 15.57 0.53
N GLY A 215 -1.27 16.01 0.19
CA GLY A 215 -1.68 17.40 0.30
C GLY A 215 -1.53 17.98 1.72
N LEU A 216 -1.88 17.21 2.74
CA LEU A 216 -1.71 17.61 4.14
C LEU A 216 -0.24 17.57 4.59
N TYR A 217 0.51 16.55 4.20
CA TYR A 217 1.95 16.46 4.50
C TYR A 217 2.73 17.60 3.83
N LEU A 218 2.34 17.99 2.60
CA LEU A 218 2.92 19.14 1.91
C LEU A 218 2.61 20.45 2.67
N LYS A 219 1.36 20.64 3.10
CA LYS A 219 0.94 21.81 3.88
C LYS A 219 1.73 21.96 5.19
N HIS A 220 2.09 20.85 5.83
CA HIS A 220 2.89 20.85 7.06
C HIS A 220 4.41 20.87 6.81
N GLY A 221 4.86 20.93 5.57
CA GLY A 221 6.28 20.95 5.21
C GLY A 221 7.00 19.61 5.38
N TYR A 222 6.28 18.50 5.53
CA TYR A 222 6.87 17.15 5.70
C TYR A 222 7.25 16.47 4.38
N ILE A 223 7.01 17.10 3.23
CA ILE A 223 7.52 16.63 1.94
C ILE A 223 8.76 17.45 1.58
N ASN A 224 9.92 16.89 1.90
CA ASN A 224 11.20 17.49 1.51
C ASN A 224 11.62 16.95 0.14
N PRO A 225 11.75 17.80 -0.90
CA PRO A 225 12.15 17.36 -2.25
C PRO A 225 13.50 16.64 -2.28
N GLN A 226 14.46 17.00 -1.44
CA GLN A 226 15.79 16.38 -1.39
C GLN A 226 15.72 14.90 -0.96
N VAL A 227 14.71 14.50 -0.18
CA VAL A 227 14.45 13.12 0.20
C VAL A 227 13.42 12.49 -0.75
N ALA A 228 12.33 13.19 -1.03
CA ALA A 228 11.19 12.63 -1.78
C ALA A 228 11.53 12.30 -3.24
N MET A 229 12.36 13.11 -3.91
CA MET A 229 12.72 12.88 -5.32
C MET A 229 13.60 11.63 -5.51
N PRO A 230 14.72 11.45 -4.78
CA PRO A 230 15.50 10.21 -4.87
C PRO A 230 14.69 8.98 -4.48
N VAL A 231 13.84 9.08 -3.45
CA VAL A 231 12.95 7.99 -3.02
C VAL A 231 11.98 7.61 -4.13
N MET A 232 11.28 8.57 -4.72
CA MET A 232 10.33 8.32 -5.79
C MET A 232 11.00 7.64 -7.00
N LEU A 233 12.13 8.17 -7.45
CA LEU A 233 12.87 7.61 -8.59
C LEU A 233 13.43 6.23 -8.29
N GLY A 234 13.97 6.03 -7.09
CA GLY A 234 14.48 4.75 -6.63
C GLY A 234 13.37 3.69 -6.58
N VAL A 235 12.26 3.99 -5.88
CA VAL A 235 11.13 3.06 -5.78
C VAL A 235 10.55 2.71 -7.14
N LEU A 236 10.42 3.69 -8.04
CA LEU A 236 9.92 3.47 -9.39
C LEU A 236 10.86 2.54 -10.19
N ALA A 237 12.15 2.81 -10.18
CA ALA A 237 13.16 1.96 -10.83
C ALA A 237 13.15 0.52 -10.26
N GLY A 238 13.14 0.39 -8.94
CA GLY A 238 13.06 -0.89 -8.25
C GLY A 238 11.78 -1.65 -8.56
N ALA A 239 10.65 -0.98 -8.57
CA ALA A 239 9.35 -1.58 -8.89
C ALA A 239 9.28 -2.10 -10.33
N LEU A 240 9.83 -1.36 -11.28
CA LEU A 240 9.90 -1.79 -12.69
C LEU A 240 10.79 -3.03 -12.85
N LEU A 241 11.93 -3.08 -12.17
CA LEU A 241 12.82 -4.24 -12.16
C LEU A 241 12.16 -5.44 -11.47
N GLY A 242 11.51 -5.22 -10.33
CA GLY A 242 10.79 -6.24 -9.59
C GLY A 242 9.65 -6.86 -10.39
N ALA A 243 8.87 -6.04 -11.07
CA ALA A 243 7.77 -6.51 -11.93
C ALA A 243 8.27 -7.41 -13.08
N ARG A 244 9.41 -7.09 -13.68
CA ARG A 244 10.01 -7.91 -14.74
C ARG A 244 10.53 -9.25 -14.21
N LEU A 245 11.14 -9.26 -13.03
CA LEU A 245 11.71 -10.47 -12.43
C LEU A 245 10.63 -11.40 -11.84
N LEU A 246 9.51 -10.84 -11.41
CA LEU A 246 8.39 -11.59 -10.82
C LEU A 246 7.88 -12.70 -11.73
N VAL A 247 7.91 -12.49 -13.04
CA VAL A 247 7.46 -13.47 -14.05
C VAL A 247 8.32 -14.76 -14.02
N HIS A 248 9.57 -14.67 -13.56
CA HIS A 248 10.52 -15.79 -13.56
C HIS A 248 10.75 -16.41 -12.18
N MET A 249 10.20 -15.84 -11.11
CA MET A 249 10.47 -16.27 -9.73
C MET A 249 9.27 -17.00 -9.10
N GLN A 250 9.57 -17.95 -8.23
CA GLN A 250 8.53 -18.64 -7.45
C GLN A 250 7.94 -17.71 -6.40
N VAL A 251 6.65 -17.41 -6.51
CA VAL A 251 5.90 -16.51 -5.62
C VAL A 251 6.04 -16.90 -4.13
N LYS A 252 6.14 -18.20 -3.82
CA LYS A 252 6.27 -18.70 -2.45
C LYS A 252 7.58 -18.25 -1.79
N THR A 253 8.71 -18.38 -2.50
CA THR A 253 10.04 -17.97 -1.99
C THR A 253 10.10 -16.46 -1.78
N LEU A 254 9.57 -15.69 -2.73
CA LEU A 254 9.50 -14.24 -2.62
C LEU A 254 8.70 -13.76 -1.40
N ARG A 255 7.54 -14.35 -1.16
CA ARG A 255 6.71 -14.04 0.01
C ARG A 255 7.42 -14.37 1.32
N MET A 256 8.17 -15.48 1.36
CA MET A 256 8.93 -15.86 2.54
C MET A 256 10.05 -14.85 2.84
N VAL A 257 10.88 -14.50 1.84
CA VAL A 257 11.95 -13.52 2.00
C VAL A 257 11.39 -12.16 2.44
N PHE A 258 10.34 -11.70 1.78
CA PHE A 258 9.69 -10.44 2.14
C PHE A 258 9.09 -10.50 3.56
N GLY A 259 8.42 -11.60 3.92
CA GLY A 259 7.87 -11.78 5.25
C GLY A 259 8.94 -11.68 6.35
N VAL A 260 10.11 -12.28 6.13
CA VAL A 260 11.25 -12.19 7.05
C VAL A 260 11.77 -10.75 7.16
N VAL A 261 11.97 -10.06 6.03
CA VAL A 261 12.44 -8.67 6.02
C VAL A 261 11.45 -7.76 6.74
N ILE A 262 10.15 -7.87 6.43
CA ILE A 262 9.12 -7.06 7.08
C ILE A 262 9.00 -7.38 8.57
N LEU A 263 9.17 -8.64 8.98
CA LEU A 263 9.16 -9.03 10.39
C LEU A 263 10.32 -8.38 11.15
N ALA A 264 11.52 -8.39 10.59
CA ALA A 264 12.68 -7.74 11.18
C ALA A 264 12.46 -6.22 11.33
N LEU A 265 11.99 -5.55 10.27
CA LEU A 265 11.67 -4.14 10.30
C LEU A 265 10.53 -3.80 11.28
N ALA A 266 9.53 -4.68 11.43
CA ALA A 266 8.45 -4.52 12.38
C ALA A 266 8.95 -4.52 13.83
N ILE A 267 9.79 -5.49 14.17
CA ILE A 267 10.38 -5.60 15.50
C ILE A 267 11.25 -4.36 15.81
N GLU A 268 12.09 -3.97 14.87
CA GLU A 268 12.99 -2.83 15.04
C GLU A 268 12.21 -1.51 15.19
N MET A 269 11.16 -1.29 14.39
CA MET A 269 10.27 -0.13 14.52
C MET A 269 9.58 -0.07 15.89
N ILE A 270 9.09 -1.20 16.41
CA ILE A 270 8.45 -1.27 17.73
C ILE A 270 9.48 -0.98 18.84
N VAL A 271 10.64 -1.63 18.77
CA VAL A 271 11.71 -1.43 19.78
C VAL A 271 12.17 0.03 19.80
N ASN A 272 12.44 0.63 18.64
CA ASN A 272 12.88 2.01 18.55
C ASN A 272 11.76 3.00 18.95
N GLY A 273 10.50 2.68 18.64
CA GLY A 273 9.37 3.47 19.10
C GLY A 273 9.21 3.45 20.63
N ILE A 274 9.46 2.31 21.29
CA ILE A 274 9.39 2.19 22.76
C ILE A 274 10.63 2.82 23.42
N THR A 275 11.82 2.65 22.86
CA THR A 275 13.08 3.16 23.43
C THR A 275 13.33 4.64 23.13
N GLY A 276 12.47 5.27 22.34
CA GLY A 276 12.60 6.68 22.01
C GLY A 276 13.77 7.02 21.08
N LYS A 277 14.20 6.07 20.25
CA LYS A 277 15.31 6.26 19.31
C LYS A 277 14.87 6.71 17.91
N VAL A 278 13.57 6.93 17.69
CA VAL A 278 12.97 7.37 16.41
C VAL A 278 12.34 8.75 16.58
#